data_7f63591fbc26fb7e267dd964b46ab17a
#
_entry.id   7f63591fbc26fb7e267dd964b46ab17a
#
_cell.length_a   1.000
_cell.length_b   1.000
_cell.length_c   1.000
_cell.angle_alpha   90.00
_cell.angle_beta   90.00
_cell.angle_gamma   90.00
#
_symmetry.space_group_name_H-M   'P 1'
#
loop_
_entity.id
_entity.type
_entity.pdbx_description
1 polymer ?
#
loop_
_entity_poly.entity_id
_entity_poly.type
_entity_poly.pdbx_seq_one_letter_code
_entity_poly.pdbx_strand_id
1 'polypeptide(L)'
;MSDGRSIDFYTFVLSLGSSVFVHLGDAPHPESGEAPPPNLPFAKQTIDILDMLRQKTRGNLTPEEEKFMENLLTDLRLRYVAKASGMP
;
A
#
# COMPACT_ATOMS: atom_id res chain seq x y z
N MET A 1 -8.39 20.85 8.91
CA MET A 1 -7.18 20.22 8.53
C MET A 1 -6.02 20.74 9.35
N SER A 2 -5.13 19.91 9.52
CA SER A 2 -3.92 20.30 10.21
C SER A 2 -3.11 21.28 9.38
N ASP A 3 -2.05 21.74 9.96
CA ASP A 3 -1.12 22.67 9.34
C ASP A 3 -0.08 21.95 8.47
N GLY A 4 -0.36 20.75 8.05
CA GLY A 4 0.56 19.99 7.21
C GLY A 4 1.51 19.12 7.98
N ARG A 5 1.51 19.19 9.29
CA ARG A 5 2.38 18.36 10.11
C ARG A 5 1.71 17.07 10.55
N SER A 6 0.39 17.04 10.49
CA SER A 6 -0.36 15.83 10.83
C SER A 6 -0.47 14.94 9.61
N ILE A 7 -0.47 13.66 9.85
CA ILE A 7 -0.69 12.68 8.81
C ILE A 7 -2.17 12.38 8.77
N ASP A 8 -2.81 12.58 7.63
CA ASP A 8 -4.17 12.15 7.49
C ASP A 8 -4.21 10.69 7.06
N PHE A 9 -5.41 10.12 7.07
CA PHE A 9 -5.56 8.70 6.80
C PHE A 9 -5.10 8.34 5.39
N TYR A 10 -5.43 9.17 4.41
CA TYR A 10 -5.03 8.90 3.03
C TYR A 10 -3.52 8.88 2.88
N THR A 11 -2.86 9.87 3.46
CA THR A 11 -1.40 9.97 3.37
C THR A 11 -0.73 8.78 4.02
N PHE A 12 -1.23 8.36 5.17
CA PHE A 12 -0.67 7.21 5.87
C PHE A 12 -0.84 5.93 5.06
N VAL A 13 -2.06 5.68 4.59
CA VAL A 13 -2.35 4.47 3.81
C VAL A 13 -1.57 4.48 2.50
N LEU A 14 -1.49 5.64 1.86
CA LEU A 14 -0.76 5.75 0.60
C LEU A 14 0.73 5.50 0.77
N SER A 15 1.31 5.93 1.90
CA SER A 15 2.72 5.66 2.14
C SER A 15 2.99 4.17 2.29
N LEU A 16 2.07 3.45 2.92
CA LEU A 16 2.19 2.00 3.00
C LEU A 16 2.05 1.36 1.62
N GLY A 17 1.09 1.84 0.83
CA GLY A 17 0.91 1.34 -0.53
C GLY A 17 2.13 1.60 -1.40
N SER A 18 2.73 2.78 -1.27
CA SER A 18 3.95 3.11 -2.02
C SER A 18 5.07 2.16 -1.66
N SER A 19 5.18 1.79 -0.39
CA SER A 19 6.18 0.80 0.04
C SER A 19 5.96 -0.53 -0.66
N VAL A 20 4.69 -0.95 -0.83
CA VAL A 20 4.41 -2.18 -1.53
C VAL A 20 4.87 -2.09 -2.98
N PHE A 21 4.60 -0.97 -3.67
CA PHE A 21 5.05 -0.81 -5.05
C PHE A 21 6.56 -0.95 -5.15
N VAL A 22 7.30 -0.34 -4.22
CA VAL A 22 8.75 -0.46 -4.22
C VAL A 22 9.18 -1.92 -4.03
N HIS A 23 8.58 -2.60 -3.08
CA HIS A 23 8.93 -4.00 -2.80
C HIS A 23 8.51 -4.95 -3.91
N LEU A 24 7.51 -4.58 -4.70
CA LEU A 24 7.13 -5.35 -5.87
C LEU A 24 8.07 -5.10 -7.05
N GLY A 25 8.90 -4.07 -6.95
CA GLY A 25 9.75 -3.69 -8.07
C GLY A 25 9.04 -2.82 -9.09
N ASP A 26 7.87 -2.30 -8.75
CA ASP A 26 7.06 -1.51 -9.68
C ASP A 26 7.33 -0.01 -9.59
N ALA A 27 8.12 0.40 -8.59
CA ALA A 27 8.46 1.81 -8.41
C ALA A 27 9.87 1.93 -7.84
N PRO A 28 10.61 2.99 -8.20
CA PRO A 28 11.93 3.19 -7.63
C PRO A 28 11.83 3.63 -6.17
N HIS A 29 12.88 3.34 -5.41
CA HIS A 29 12.97 3.79 -4.04
C HIS A 29 13.04 5.31 -4.03
N PRO A 30 12.24 5.99 -3.20
CA PRO A 30 12.20 7.46 -3.23
C PRO A 30 13.52 8.14 -2.94
N GLU A 31 14.35 7.52 -2.10
CA GLU A 31 15.61 8.14 -1.68
C GLU A 31 16.72 7.90 -2.67
N SER A 32 16.80 6.69 -3.22
CA SER A 32 17.90 6.34 -4.12
C SER A 32 17.55 6.49 -5.59
N GLY A 33 16.26 6.54 -5.91
CA GLY A 33 15.83 6.59 -7.30
C GLY A 33 16.01 5.29 -8.05
N GLU A 34 16.43 4.24 -7.38
CA GLU A 34 16.65 2.94 -7.99
C GLU A 34 15.55 1.98 -7.60
N ALA A 35 15.17 1.11 -8.55
CA ALA A 35 14.20 0.06 -8.29
C ALA A 35 14.95 -1.13 -7.71
N PRO A 36 14.74 -1.45 -6.42
CA PRO A 36 15.41 -2.61 -5.82
C PRO A 36 14.83 -3.89 -6.40
N PRO A 37 15.53 -5.02 -6.21
CA PRO A 37 14.94 -6.30 -6.57
C PRO A 37 13.63 -6.52 -5.81
N PRO A 38 12.66 -7.21 -6.41
CA PRO A 38 11.40 -7.46 -5.71
C PRO A 38 11.63 -8.20 -4.41
N ASN A 39 10.87 -7.82 -3.38
CA ASN A 39 10.89 -8.49 -2.09
C ASN A 39 9.44 -8.85 -1.77
N LEU A 40 9.01 -9.99 -2.26
CA LEU A 40 7.62 -10.41 -2.13
C LEU A 40 7.18 -10.62 -0.69
N PRO A 41 8.00 -11.21 0.20
CA PRO A 41 7.58 -11.35 1.59
C PRO A 41 7.28 -10.00 2.26
N PHE A 42 8.09 -8.97 2.01
CA PHE A 42 7.82 -7.65 2.56
C PHE A 42 6.57 -7.02 1.94
N ALA A 43 6.39 -7.21 0.63
CA ALA A 43 5.20 -6.71 -0.03
C ALA A 43 3.95 -7.34 0.58
N LYS A 44 3.97 -8.65 0.77
CA LYS A 44 2.83 -9.35 1.35
C LYS A 44 2.58 -8.89 2.79
N GLN A 45 3.63 -8.70 3.56
CA GLN A 45 3.48 -8.25 4.93
C GLN A 45 2.79 -6.89 5.00
N THR A 46 3.18 -5.97 4.13
CA THR A 46 2.57 -4.64 4.13
C THR A 46 1.12 -4.70 3.64
N ILE A 47 0.82 -5.55 2.67
CA ILE A 47 -0.56 -5.75 2.24
C ILE A 47 -1.40 -6.29 3.41
N ASP A 48 -0.85 -7.24 4.17
CA ASP A 48 -1.54 -7.78 5.33
C ASP A 48 -1.75 -6.73 6.40
N ILE A 49 -0.78 -5.82 6.57
CA ILE A 49 -0.93 -4.69 7.49
C ILE A 49 -2.08 -3.80 7.05
N LEU A 50 -2.17 -3.50 5.77
CA LEU A 50 -3.26 -2.69 5.25
C LEU A 50 -4.61 -3.36 5.45
N ASP A 51 -4.69 -4.67 5.26
CA ASP A 51 -5.92 -5.39 5.48
C ASP A 51 -6.31 -5.37 6.97
N MET A 52 -5.33 -5.52 7.83
CA MET A 52 -5.55 -5.44 9.28
C MET A 52 -6.06 -4.05 9.66
N LEU A 53 -5.47 -3.00 9.10
CA LEU A 53 -5.92 -1.64 9.35
C LEU A 53 -7.37 -1.44 8.90
N ARG A 54 -7.73 -2.00 7.74
CA ARG A 54 -9.09 -1.90 7.25
C ARG A 54 -10.07 -2.52 8.25
N GLN A 55 -9.70 -3.66 8.79
CA GLN A 55 -10.56 -4.34 9.77
C GLN A 55 -10.63 -3.57 11.08
N LYS A 56 -9.50 -3.05 11.54
CA LYS A 56 -9.44 -2.34 12.82
C LYS A 56 -10.15 -0.99 12.78
N THR A 57 -10.25 -0.39 11.60
CA THR A 57 -10.89 0.91 11.46
C THR A 57 -12.33 0.80 10.99
N ARG A 58 -12.86 -0.40 10.88
CA ARG A 58 -14.22 -0.60 10.40
C ARG A 58 -15.20 0.18 11.27
N GLY A 59 -16.08 0.94 10.60
CA GLY A 59 -17.04 1.77 11.30
C GLY A 59 -16.52 3.15 11.66
N ASN A 60 -15.24 3.41 11.46
CA ASN A 60 -14.64 4.70 11.77
C ASN A 60 -14.14 5.46 10.54
N LEU A 61 -14.34 4.90 9.36
CA LEU A 61 -13.90 5.53 8.12
C LEU A 61 -15.09 6.18 7.42
N THR A 62 -14.81 7.30 6.73
CA THR A 62 -15.81 7.84 5.83
C THR A 62 -16.01 6.87 4.66
N PRO A 63 -17.14 6.96 3.94
CA PRO A 63 -17.33 6.13 2.76
C PRO A 63 -16.22 6.28 1.74
N GLU A 64 -15.68 7.48 1.58
CA GLU A 64 -14.58 7.73 0.66
C GLU A 64 -13.31 7.04 1.12
N GLU A 65 -13.03 7.07 2.42
CA GLU A 65 -11.87 6.40 2.97
C GLU A 65 -11.97 4.90 2.81
N GLU A 66 -13.16 4.33 3.05
CA GLU A 66 -13.36 2.91 2.86
C GLU A 66 -13.14 2.49 1.41
N LYS A 67 -13.69 3.27 0.49
CA LYS A 67 -13.54 2.96 -0.92
C LYS A 67 -12.08 3.05 -1.36
N PHE A 68 -11.39 4.08 -0.88
CA PHE A 68 -9.97 4.24 -1.18
C PHE A 68 -9.17 3.03 -0.71
N MET A 69 -9.43 2.59 0.52
CA MET A 69 -8.73 1.44 1.09
C MET A 69 -9.02 0.17 0.30
N GLU A 70 -10.28 -0.06 -0.06
CA GLU A 70 -10.65 -1.25 -0.82
C GLU A 70 -10.01 -1.26 -2.20
N ASN A 71 -10.03 -0.11 -2.88
CA ASN A 71 -9.44 -0.03 -4.21
C ASN A 71 -7.94 -0.24 -4.16
N LEU A 72 -7.28 0.34 -3.18
CA LEU A 72 -5.84 0.18 -3.02
C LEU A 72 -5.49 -1.27 -2.74
N LEU A 73 -6.19 -1.91 -1.80
CA LEU A 73 -5.92 -3.30 -1.47
C LEU A 73 -6.15 -4.22 -2.66
N THR A 74 -7.21 -3.99 -3.42
CA THR A 74 -7.48 -4.79 -4.61
C THR A 74 -6.34 -4.65 -5.61
N ASP A 75 -5.90 -3.42 -5.87
CA ASP A 75 -4.82 -3.19 -6.82
C ASP A 75 -3.53 -3.83 -6.36
N LEU A 76 -3.18 -3.67 -5.09
CA LEU A 76 -1.94 -4.23 -4.55
C LEU A 76 -1.95 -5.76 -4.59
N ARG A 77 -3.08 -6.36 -4.28
CA ARG A 77 -3.20 -7.81 -4.31
C ARG A 77 -3.06 -8.36 -5.72
N LEU A 78 -3.65 -7.68 -6.69
CA LEU A 78 -3.51 -8.10 -8.09
C LEU A 78 -2.06 -8.00 -8.54
N ARG A 79 -1.38 -6.92 -8.18
CA ARG A 79 0.03 -6.76 -8.53
C ARG A 79 0.90 -7.80 -7.84
N TYR A 80 0.60 -8.11 -6.59
CA TYR A 80 1.36 -9.11 -5.86
C TYR A 80 1.22 -10.49 -6.53
N VAL A 81 -0.02 -10.86 -6.87
CA VAL A 81 -0.27 -12.16 -7.51
C VAL A 81 0.46 -12.23 -8.85
N ALA A 82 0.42 -11.16 -9.62
CA ALA A 82 1.11 -11.14 -10.91
C ALA A 82 2.61 -11.36 -10.74
N LYS A 83 3.22 -10.71 -9.77
CA LYS A 83 4.66 -10.87 -9.54
C LYS A 83 4.96 -12.25 -8.99
N ALA A 84 4.16 -12.75 -8.06
CA ALA A 84 4.38 -14.07 -7.46
C ALA A 84 4.22 -15.17 -8.49
N SER A 85 3.39 -14.95 -9.51
CA SER A 85 3.18 -15.93 -10.58
C SER A 85 4.20 -15.81 -11.70
N GLY A 86 5.12 -14.86 -11.62
CA GLY A 86 6.09 -14.63 -12.67
C GLY A 86 5.51 -13.95 -13.90
N MET A 87 4.33 -13.35 -13.78
CA MET A 87 3.72 -12.65 -14.92
C MET A 87 4.29 -11.24 -15.02
N PRO A 88 4.45 -10.74 -16.26
CA PRO A 88 4.98 -9.39 -16.45
C PRO A 88 4.05 -8.30 -15.97
#